data_228140fa01040bdef5d63a55b3d531af
#
_entry.id   228140fa01040bdef5d63a55b3d531af
#
_cell.length_a   1.000
_cell.length_b   1.000
_cell.length_c   1.000
_cell.angle_alpha   90.00
_cell.angle_beta   90.00
_cell.angle_gamma   90.00
#
_symmetry.space_group_name_H-M   'P 1'
#
loop_
_entity.id
_entity.type
_entity.pdbx_description
1 polymer ?
#
loop_
_entity_poly.entity_id
_entity_poly.type
_entity_poly.pdbx_seq_one_letter_code
_entity_poly.pdbx_strand_id
1 'polypeptide(L)'
;MTQQGAALQNYNNELVKCIEELCQKREELCRQIQQEEEEKQRLQNEVRQLTEKLARVNENLARKIASRNEFDRTIAETEAAYLKDRVCPQILESSQTLLSVLKREAGNLTKATATEQKASAGKDS
;
A
#
# COMPACT_ATOMS: atom_id res chain seq x y z
N MET A 1 16.44 74.26 -11.37
CA MET A 1 15.52 73.19 -11.12
C MET A 1 14.55 73.57 -10.02
N THR A 2 13.31 73.48 -10.28
CA THR A 2 12.26 73.77 -9.32
C THR A 2 12.21 72.68 -8.27
N GLN A 3 11.78 73.00 -7.04
CA GLN A 3 11.55 72.03 -5.96
C GLN A 3 10.62 70.90 -6.39
N GLN A 4 9.68 71.18 -7.30
CA GLN A 4 8.76 70.19 -7.85
C GLN A 4 9.46 69.12 -8.69
N GLY A 5 10.48 69.49 -9.46
CA GLY A 5 11.27 68.54 -10.26
C GLY A 5 12.07 67.59 -9.39
N ALA A 6 12.69 68.10 -8.32
CA ALA A 6 13.44 67.25 -7.36
C ALA A 6 12.53 66.29 -6.57
N ALA A 7 11.36 66.78 -6.15
CA ALA A 7 10.37 65.96 -5.48
C ALA A 7 9.83 64.85 -6.38
N LEU A 8 9.56 65.16 -7.63
CA LEU A 8 9.11 64.18 -8.62
C LEU A 8 10.18 63.10 -8.89
N GLN A 9 11.44 63.52 -8.98
CA GLN A 9 12.57 62.60 -9.17
C GLN A 9 12.70 61.63 -8.00
N ASN A 10 12.61 62.13 -6.76
CA ASN A 10 12.62 61.27 -5.56
C ASN A 10 11.46 60.32 -5.53
N TYR A 11 10.28 60.78 -5.90
CA TYR A 11 9.08 59.97 -5.97
C TYR A 11 9.23 58.83 -6.97
N ASN A 12 9.74 59.11 -8.16
CA ASN A 12 10.01 58.13 -9.20
C ASN A 12 11.05 57.10 -8.74
N ASN A 13 12.12 57.55 -8.05
CA ASN A 13 13.14 56.64 -7.52
C ASN A 13 12.56 55.66 -6.49
N GLU A 14 11.66 56.13 -5.63
CA GLU A 14 10.97 55.29 -4.66
C GLU A 14 10.04 54.29 -5.33
N LEU A 15 9.32 54.70 -6.37
CA LEU A 15 8.48 53.82 -7.17
C LEU A 15 9.28 52.71 -7.83
N VAL A 16 10.42 53.03 -8.42
CA VAL A 16 11.31 52.04 -9.03
C VAL A 16 11.79 51.03 -7.98
N LYS A 17 12.19 51.51 -6.80
CA LYS A 17 12.59 50.64 -5.68
C LYS A 17 11.49 49.69 -5.28
N CYS A 18 10.27 50.19 -5.12
CA CYS A 18 9.12 49.38 -4.75
C CYS A 18 8.82 48.31 -5.80
N ILE A 19 8.91 48.66 -7.08
CA ILE A 19 8.71 47.72 -8.18
C ILE A 19 9.80 46.65 -8.16
N GLU A 20 11.05 47.02 -7.95
CA GLU A 20 12.17 46.06 -7.84
C GLU A 20 11.98 45.10 -6.69
N GLU A 21 11.59 45.60 -5.52
CA GLU A 21 11.30 44.77 -4.35
C GLU A 21 10.14 43.79 -4.61
N LEU A 22 9.07 44.26 -5.26
CA LEU A 22 7.94 43.42 -5.64
C LEU A 22 8.34 42.34 -6.64
N CYS A 23 9.17 42.69 -7.61
CA CYS A 23 9.69 41.72 -8.58
C CYS A 23 10.54 40.65 -7.90
N GLN A 24 11.39 41.04 -6.96
CA GLN A 24 12.19 40.08 -6.18
C GLN A 24 11.33 39.16 -5.35
N LYS A 25 10.32 39.70 -4.69
CA LYS A 25 9.35 38.88 -3.90
C LYS A 25 8.58 37.92 -4.78
N ARG A 26 8.17 38.39 -5.96
CA ARG A 26 7.49 37.53 -6.94
C ARG A 26 8.39 36.38 -7.39
N GLU A 27 9.65 36.66 -7.70
CA GLU A 27 10.61 35.62 -8.09
C GLU A 27 10.83 34.61 -6.99
N GLU A 28 10.95 35.05 -5.74
CA GLU A 28 11.07 34.15 -4.59
C GLU A 28 9.82 33.29 -4.43
N LEU A 29 8.63 33.88 -4.58
CA LEU A 29 7.38 33.12 -4.54
C LEU A 29 7.29 32.11 -5.69
N CYS A 30 7.71 32.49 -6.89
CA CYS A 30 7.74 31.56 -8.02
C CYS A 30 8.64 30.36 -7.74
N ARG A 31 9.81 30.62 -7.12
CA ARG A 31 10.73 29.55 -6.73
C ARG A 31 10.09 28.63 -5.67
N GLN A 32 9.45 29.21 -4.67
CA GLN A 32 8.75 28.45 -3.63
C GLN A 32 7.60 27.62 -4.21
N ILE A 33 6.83 28.23 -5.11
CA ILE A 33 5.74 27.53 -5.81
C ILE A 33 6.27 26.33 -6.58
N GLN A 34 7.38 26.52 -7.30
CA GLN A 34 8.02 25.43 -8.03
C GLN A 34 8.42 24.28 -7.09
N GLN A 35 9.02 24.60 -5.96
CA GLN A 35 9.42 23.61 -4.97
C GLN A 35 8.21 22.87 -4.39
N GLU A 36 7.15 23.61 -4.08
CA GLU A 36 5.91 23.02 -3.56
C GLU A 36 5.24 22.11 -4.59
N GLU A 37 5.24 22.49 -5.85
CA GLU A 37 4.70 21.66 -6.93
C GLU A 37 5.50 20.37 -7.11
N GLU A 38 6.83 20.44 -7.03
CA GLU A 38 7.69 19.26 -7.09
C GLU A 38 7.44 18.34 -5.90
N GLU A 39 7.32 18.89 -4.72
CA GLU A 39 7.01 18.13 -3.50
C GLU A 39 5.63 17.48 -3.60
N LYS A 40 4.64 18.22 -4.08
CA LYS A 40 3.30 17.69 -4.33
C LYS A 40 3.35 16.49 -5.28
N GLN A 41 4.10 16.61 -6.37
CA GLN A 41 4.24 15.52 -7.35
C GLN A 41 4.88 14.28 -6.72
N ARG A 42 5.92 14.49 -5.91
CA ARG A 42 6.60 13.41 -5.19
C ARG A 42 5.64 12.69 -4.25
N LEU A 43 4.87 13.45 -3.47
CA LEU A 43 3.91 12.89 -2.53
C LEU A 43 2.78 12.14 -3.25
N GLN A 44 2.29 12.66 -4.37
CA GLN A 44 1.26 11.98 -5.17
C GLN A 44 1.78 10.65 -5.70
N ASN A 45 3.04 10.58 -6.13
CA ASN A 45 3.66 9.32 -6.57
C ASN A 45 3.79 8.33 -5.41
N GLU A 46 4.19 8.80 -4.22
CA GLU A 46 4.27 7.96 -3.02
C GLU A 46 2.90 7.41 -2.62
N VAL A 47 1.87 8.25 -2.65
CA VAL A 47 0.49 7.83 -2.36
C VAL A 47 0.04 6.75 -3.33
N ARG A 48 0.33 6.91 -4.62
CA ARG A 48 -0.01 5.90 -5.62
C ARG A 48 0.70 4.57 -5.35
N GLN A 49 1.99 4.61 -5.04
CA GLN A 49 2.76 3.40 -4.72
C GLN A 49 2.23 2.70 -3.46
N LEU A 50 1.92 3.49 -2.43
CA LEU A 50 1.36 2.95 -1.19
C LEU A 50 -0.04 2.37 -1.41
N THR A 51 -0.86 3.00 -2.25
CA THR A 51 -2.18 2.49 -2.60
C THR A 51 -2.08 1.15 -3.33
N GLU A 52 -1.12 1.00 -4.25
CA GLU A 52 -0.87 -0.26 -4.94
C GLU A 52 -0.40 -1.36 -3.98
N LYS A 53 0.49 -1.01 -3.05
CA LYS A 53 0.95 -1.94 -2.02
C LYS A 53 -0.19 -2.38 -1.12
N LEU A 54 -1.04 -1.46 -0.71
CA LEU A 54 -2.21 -1.76 0.12
C LEU A 54 -3.16 -2.70 -0.61
N ALA A 55 -3.42 -2.46 -1.90
CA ALA A 55 -4.27 -3.33 -2.71
C ALA A 55 -3.72 -4.76 -2.75
N ARG A 56 -2.41 -4.94 -2.91
CA ARG A 56 -1.78 -6.27 -2.90
C ARG A 56 -1.89 -6.95 -1.54
N VAL A 57 -1.67 -6.19 -0.46
CA VAL A 57 -1.80 -6.72 0.90
C VAL A 57 -3.24 -7.15 1.17
N ASN A 58 -4.21 -6.35 0.77
CA ASN A 58 -5.62 -6.67 0.93
C ASN A 58 -6.00 -7.94 0.15
N GLU A 59 -5.51 -8.09 -1.06
CA GLU A 59 -5.75 -9.27 -1.88
C GLU A 59 -5.12 -10.52 -1.25
N ASN A 60 -3.88 -10.41 -0.79
CA ASN A 60 -3.19 -11.51 -0.10
C ASN A 60 -3.91 -11.88 1.20
N LEU A 61 -4.36 -10.88 1.94
CA LEU A 61 -5.11 -11.10 3.18
C LEU A 61 -6.42 -11.83 2.91
N ALA A 62 -7.16 -11.42 1.88
CA ALA A 62 -8.41 -12.07 1.50
C ALA A 62 -8.19 -13.54 1.14
N ARG A 63 -7.14 -13.86 0.38
CA ARG A 63 -6.79 -15.25 0.04
C ARG A 63 -6.43 -16.07 1.27
N LYS A 64 -5.65 -15.50 2.17
CA LYS A 64 -5.25 -16.18 3.40
C LYS A 64 -6.44 -16.42 4.33
N ILE A 65 -7.34 -15.46 4.42
CA ILE A 65 -8.60 -15.64 5.20
C ILE A 65 -9.44 -16.75 4.59
N ALA A 66 -9.60 -16.79 3.27
CA ALA A 66 -10.34 -17.85 2.59
C ALA A 66 -9.72 -19.22 2.84
N SER A 67 -8.39 -19.32 2.77
CA SER A 67 -7.67 -20.57 3.07
C SER A 67 -7.86 -21.00 4.51
N ARG A 68 -7.75 -20.06 5.45
CA ARG A 68 -7.99 -20.35 6.88
C ARG A 68 -9.41 -20.88 7.10
N ASN A 69 -10.40 -20.26 6.50
CA ASN A 69 -11.79 -20.68 6.63
C ASN A 69 -12.00 -22.08 6.06
N GLU A 70 -11.33 -22.40 4.96
CA GLU A 70 -11.37 -23.74 4.37
C GLU A 70 -10.75 -24.78 5.31
N PHE A 71 -9.60 -24.46 5.91
CA PHE A 71 -8.96 -25.35 6.90
C PHE A 71 -9.84 -25.51 8.13
N ASP A 72 -10.43 -24.44 8.64
CA ASP A 72 -11.34 -24.50 9.78
C ASP A 72 -12.52 -25.44 9.50
N ARG A 73 -13.08 -25.34 8.29
CA ARG A 73 -14.17 -26.23 7.87
C ARG A 73 -13.70 -27.68 7.79
N THR A 74 -12.55 -27.93 7.18
CA THR A 74 -11.99 -29.29 7.05
C THR A 74 -11.70 -29.87 8.42
N ILE A 75 -11.14 -29.10 9.33
CA ILE A 75 -10.87 -29.52 10.70
C ILE A 75 -12.18 -29.88 11.42
N ALA A 76 -13.19 -29.01 11.31
CA ALA A 76 -14.49 -29.24 11.94
C ALA A 76 -15.16 -30.50 11.40
N GLU A 77 -15.16 -30.73 10.09
CA GLU A 77 -15.71 -31.91 9.45
C GLU A 77 -14.94 -33.17 9.86
N THR A 78 -13.62 -33.08 9.95
CA THR A 78 -12.76 -34.20 10.36
C THR A 78 -12.99 -34.55 11.82
N GLU A 79 -13.09 -33.57 12.70
CA GLU A 79 -13.41 -33.78 14.12
C GLU A 79 -14.79 -34.40 14.31
N ALA A 80 -15.79 -33.93 13.57
CA ALA A 80 -17.14 -34.47 13.61
C ALA A 80 -17.16 -35.92 13.14
N ALA A 81 -16.44 -36.25 12.06
CA ALA A 81 -16.31 -37.60 11.56
C ALA A 81 -15.57 -38.51 12.54
N TYR A 82 -14.51 -38.00 13.19
CA TYR A 82 -13.77 -38.73 14.22
C TYR A 82 -14.65 -39.06 15.42
N LEU A 83 -15.45 -38.11 15.90
CA LEU A 83 -16.39 -38.33 17.01
C LEU A 83 -17.49 -39.31 16.62
N LYS A 84 -17.97 -39.25 15.39
CA LYS A 84 -18.99 -40.18 14.87
C LYS A 84 -18.42 -41.59 14.72
N ASP A 85 -17.17 -41.70 14.30
CA ASP A 85 -16.46 -42.98 14.12
C ASP A 85 -16.11 -43.68 15.43
N ARG A 86 -16.02 -42.92 16.54
CA ARG A 86 -15.86 -43.52 17.89
C ARG A 86 -17.04 -44.36 18.31
N VAL A 87 -18.20 -44.23 17.65
CA VAL A 87 -19.45 -44.89 17.96
C VAL A 87 -19.75 -46.05 17.00
N CYS A 88 -19.06 -46.16 15.84
CA CYS A 88 -19.29 -47.17 14.80
C CYS A 88 -18.03 -47.97 14.44
N PRO A 89 -18.10 -49.32 14.31
CA PRO A 89 -16.92 -50.14 13.98
C PRO A 89 -16.43 -50.10 12.53
N GLN A 90 -17.05 -49.33 11.63
CA GLN A 90 -16.62 -49.17 10.23
C GLN A 90 -15.55 -48.05 10.06
N ILE A 91 -14.73 -47.90 11.03
CA ILE A 91 -13.93 -46.70 11.31
C ILE A 91 -12.65 -46.61 10.45
N LEU A 92 -12.06 -47.73 10.04
CA LEU A 92 -10.71 -47.75 9.51
C LEU A 92 -10.60 -47.16 8.12
N GLU A 93 -11.55 -47.42 7.24
CA GLU A 93 -11.55 -46.88 5.86
C GLU A 93 -11.83 -45.38 5.84
N SER A 94 -12.78 -44.92 6.63
CA SER A 94 -13.12 -43.49 6.74
C SER A 94 -11.95 -42.68 7.31
N SER A 95 -11.27 -43.20 8.35
CA SER A 95 -10.11 -42.56 8.96
C SER A 95 -8.93 -42.42 7.99
N GLN A 96 -8.69 -43.45 7.17
CA GLN A 96 -7.63 -43.42 6.16
C GLN A 96 -7.95 -42.40 5.06
N THR A 97 -9.19 -42.32 4.62
CA THR A 97 -9.64 -41.34 3.62
C THR A 97 -9.50 -39.92 4.15
N LEU A 98 -9.90 -39.65 5.39
CA LEU A 98 -9.77 -38.36 6.03
C LEU A 98 -8.29 -37.94 6.18
N LEU A 99 -7.44 -38.87 6.58
CA LEU A 99 -6.02 -38.63 6.70
C LEU A 99 -5.39 -38.24 5.33
N SER A 100 -5.80 -38.90 4.26
CA SER A 100 -5.36 -38.61 2.91
C SER A 100 -5.78 -37.20 2.47
N VAL A 101 -7.02 -36.80 2.78
CA VAL A 101 -7.52 -35.44 2.48
C VAL A 101 -6.74 -34.39 3.27
N LEU A 102 -6.51 -34.62 4.57
CA LEU A 102 -5.75 -33.68 5.41
C LEU A 102 -4.30 -33.50 4.91
N LYS A 103 -3.65 -34.60 4.56
CA LYS A 103 -2.30 -34.56 3.99
C LYS A 103 -2.24 -33.78 2.68
N ARG A 104 -3.25 -33.97 1.82
CA ARG A 104 -3.35 -33.24 0.56
C ARG A 104 -3.52 -31.74 0.78
N GLU A 105 -4.42 -31.35 1.69
CA GLU A 105 -4.65 -29.93 2.03
C GLU A 105 -3.41 -29.30 2.65
N ALA A 106 -2.73 -29.97 3.56
CA ALA A 106 -1.47 -29.51 4.13
C ALA A 106 -0.39 -29.31 3.04
N GLY A 107 -0.31 -30.25 2.09
CA GLY A 107 0.59 -30.15 0.95
C GLY A 107 0.26 -28.96 0.05
N ASN A 108 -1.02 -28.71 -0.21
CA ASN A 108 -1.48 -27.57 -1.00
C ASN A 108 -1.16 -26.24 -0.31
N LEU A 109 -1.33 -26.16 1.02
CA LEU A 109 -0.96 -24.98 1.79
C LEU A 109 0.54 -24.70 1.70
N THR A 110 1.37 -25.72 1.86
CA THR A 110 2.83 -25.60 1.76
C THR A 110 3.24 -25.09 0.38
N LYS A 111 2.65 -25.60 -0.69
CA LYS A 111 2.92 -25.15 -2.07
C LYS A 111 2.50 -23.70 -2.28
N ALA A 112 1.32 -23.31 -1.80
CA ALA A 112 0.84 -21.94 -1.92
C ALA A 112 1.75 -20.96 -1.18
N THR A 113 2.17 -21.30 0.05
CA THR A 113 3.10 -20.50 0.85
C THR A 113 4.46 -20.36 0.16
N ALA A 114 5.01 -21.47 -0.37
CA ALA A 114 6.28 -21.46 -1.10
C ALA A 114 6.21 -20.58 -2.35
N THR A 115 5.10 -20.63 -3.11
CA THR A 115 4.88 -19.80 -4.29
C THR A 115 4.80 -18.31 -3.92
N GLU A 116 4.11 -17.98 -2.84
CA GLU A 116 4.02 -16.60 -2.35
C GLU A 116 5.38 -16.06 -1.90
N GLN A 117 6.17 -16.85 -1.18
CA GLN A 117 7.51 -16.47 -0.76
C GLN A 117 8.45 -16.25 -1.95
N LYS A 118 8.37 -17.08 -2.98
CA LYS A 118 9.14 -16.91 -4.23
C LYS A 118 8.74 -15.64 -4.96
N ALA A 119 7.45 -15.32 -5.04
CA ALA A 119 6.96 -14.11 -5.68
C ALA A 119 7.41 -12.86 -4.91
N SER A 120 7.40 -12.88 -3.58
CA SER A 120 7.88 -11.78 -2.74
C SER A 120 9.40 -11.58 -2.87
N ALA A 121 10.19 -12.66 -2.87
CA ALA A 121 11.64 -12.60 -3.04
C ALA A 121 12.03 -12.08 -4.42
N GLY A 122 11.29 -12.42 -5.47
CA GLY A 122 11.52 -11.94 -6.83
C GLY A 122 11.24 -10.46 -7.03
N LYS A 123 10.44 -9.83 -6.16
CA LYS A 123 10.10 -8.40 -6.23
C LYS A 123 11.06 -7.50 -5.46
N ASP A 124 11.82 -8.04 -4.53
CA ASP A 124 12.75 -7.28 -3.69
C ASP A 124 14.17 -7.21 -4.26
N SER A 125 14.38 -7.79 -5.41
CA SER A 125 15.68 -7.79 -6.08
C SER A 125 15.84 -6.72 -7.15
#